data_4c82c349e41854c38d0bbd5e24c785fe
#
_entry.id   4c82c349e41854c38d0bbd5e24c785fe
#
_cell.length_a   1.000
_cell.length_b   1.000
_cell.length_c   1.000
_cell.angle_alpha   90.00
_cell.angle_beta   90.00
_cell.angle_gamma   90.00
#
_symmetry.space_group_name_H-M   'P 1'
#
loop_
_entity.id
_entity.type
_entity.pdbx_description
1 polymer ?
#
loop_
_entity_poly.entity_id
_entity_poly.type
_entity_poly.pdbx_seq_one_letter_code
_entity_poly.pdbx_strand_id
1 'polypeptide(L)'
;MNDFWKSYDITHAEFGADYRCYPLYGTVHLMELAISLAFIAGMAWWYRRSSARTRRRILIGVTLLLVLDEAALLLGMELTGQWNWSYLPLHLCSINVFVCLYNTLTDRNWCKEELYALCIPGAMLALLCPSWLDVPFWWTFINLHSVSIHALLVLYPTLLVVGGYRPSPRRIPQVLAFLFGSALPIYFLNKPLGTNFYFLNNPYGNIITSTFTALLGEKYYILGFLPAIALALAVMYLPWALKEWRSRGRT
;
A
#
# COMPACT_ATOMS: atom_id res chain seq x y z
N MET A 1 -2.44 -30.16 1.33
CA MET A 1 -2.34 -28.85 0.64
C MET A 1 -0.91 -28.35 0.80
N ASN A 2 -0.33 -27.72 -0.22
CA ASN A 2 1.04 -27.23 -0.11
C ASN A 2 1.05 -25.99 0.82
N ASP A 3 1.90 -25.95 1.84
CA ASP A 3 2.03 -24.87 2.82
C ASP A 3 2.27 -23.49 2.19
N PHE A 4 2.83 -23.48 0.96
CA PHE A 4 3.06 -22.27 0.18
C PHE A 4 1.77 -21.43 -0.06
N TRP A 5 0.61 -22.08 -0.20
CA TRP A 5 -0.66 -21.43 -0.52
C TRP A 5 -1.62 -21.30 0.67
N LYS A 6 -1.18 -21.58 1.91
CA LYS A 6 -2.04 -21.46 3.08
C LYS A 6 -2.50 -20.02 3.32
N SER A 7 -3.81 -19.86 3.52
CA SER A 7 -4.44 -18.59 3.89
C SER A 7 -4.31 -18.29 5.38
N TYR A 8 -4.68 -17.07 5.76
CA TYR A 8 -4.78 -16.65 7.16
C TYR A 8 -5.75 -17.53 7.95
N ASP A 9 -6.93 -17.82 7.38
CA ASP A 9 -7.97 -18.62 8.04
C ASP A 9 -7.46 -20.03 8.39
N ILE A 10 -6.74 -20.68 7.46
CA ILE A 10 -6.13 -21.99 7.71
C ILE A 10 -5.03 -21.87 8.77
N THR A 11 -4.20 -20.84 8.68
CA THR A 11 -3.14 -20.61 9.67
C THR A 11 -3.72 -20.42 11.06
N HIS A 12 -4.77 -19.61 11.20
CA HIS A 12 -5.44 -19.41 12.48
C HIS A 12 -6.10 -20.68 13.01
N ALA A 13 -6.66 -21.51 12.13
CA ALA A 13 -7.24 -22.79 12.52
C ALA A 13 -6.17 -23.79 13.02
N GLU A 14 -4.97 -23.78 12.43
CA GLU A 14 -3.88 -24.70 12.80
C GLU A 14 -3.08 -24.23 14.02
N PHE A 15 -2.78 -22.93 14.12
CA PHE A 15 -1.82 -22.36 15.09
C PHE A 15 -2.45 -21.42 16.12
N GLY A 16 -3.72 -21.04 15.95
CA GLY A 16 -4.42 -20.05 16.79
C GLY A 16 -4.38 -18.62 16.22
N ALA A 17 -5.35 -17.80 16.66
CA ALA A 17 -5.54 -16.44 16.13
C ALA A 17 -4.40 -15.47 16.46
N ASP A 18 -3.64 -15.73 17.51
CA ASP A 18 -2.51 -14.88 17.93
C ASP A 18 -1.17 -15.32 17.32
N TYR A 19 -1.19 -16.34 16.47
CA TYR A 19 0.04 -16.84 15.84
C TYR A 19 0.67 -15.80 14.94
N ARG A 20 1.99 -15.71 15.02
CA ARG A 20 2.82 -14.89 14.12
C ARG A 20 4.03 -15.69 13.70
N CYS A 21 4.28 -15.76 12.40
CA CYS A 21 5.41 -16.49 11.82
C CYS A 21 6.76 -15.97 12.33
N TYR A 22 6.87 -14.67 12.46
CA TYR A 22 8.07 -13.98 12.96
C TYR A 22 7.68 -12.66 13.66
N PRO A 23 8.52 -12.19 14.61
CA PRO A 23 8.22 -10.95 15.32
C PRO A 23 8.41 -9.73 14.43
N LEU A 24 7.59 -8.71 14.67
CA LEU A 24 7.78 -7.37 14.12
C LEU A 24 9.19 -6.86 14.47
N TYR A 25 9.90 -6.33 13.48
CA TYR A 25 11.30 -5.90 13.57
C TYR A 25 12.29 -7.02 13.94
N GLY A 26 11.88 -8.29 13.88
CA GLY A 26 12.79 -9.43 13.92
C GLY A 26 13.64 -9.54 12.66
N THR A 27 14.58 -10.48 12.64
CA THR A 27 15.56 -10.62 11.56
C THR A 27 14.91 -10.76 10.19
N VAL A 28 13.85 -11.58 10.05
CA VAL A 28 13.15 -11.78 8.77
C VAL A 28 12.53 -10.47 8.29
N HIS A 29 11.76 -9.78 9.14
CA HIS A 29 11.14 -8.52 8.77
C HIS A 29 12.16 -7.43 8.40
N LEU A 30 13.27 -7.32 9.15
CA LEU A 30 14.33 -6.36 8.83
C LEU A 30 15.02 -6.69 7.50
N MET A 31 15.17 -7.99 7.18
CA MET A 31 15.70 -8.42 5.87
C MET A 31 14.73 -8.05 4.74
N GLU A 32 13.43 -8.30 4.91
CA GLU A 32 12.40 -7.92 3.93
C GLU A 32 12.39 -6.41 3.67
N LEU A 33 12.48 -5.60 4.74
CA LEU A 33 12.59 -4.14 4.63
C LEU A 33 13.87 -3.72 3.90
N ALA A 34 15.01 -4.28 4.28
CA ALA A 34 16.30 -3.94 3.67
C ALA A 34 16.34 -4.30 2.17
N ILE A 35 15.84 -5.47 1.80
CA ILE A 35 15.74 -5.91 0.40
C ILE A 35 14.80 -4.99 -0.38
N SER A 36 13.61 -4.68 0.16
CA SER A 36 12.63 -3.81 -0.47
C SER A 36 13.19 -2.41 -0.70
N LEU A 37 13.82 -1.81 0.32
CA LEU A 37 14.42 -0.47 0.22
C LEU A 37 15.61 -0.44 -0.74
N ALA A 38 16.48 -1.46 -0.72
CA ALA A 38 17.61 -1.59 -1.64
C ALA A 38 17.12 -1.73 -3.10
N PHE A 39 16.07 -2.53 -3.32
CA PHE A 39 15.42 -2.69 -4.62
C PHE A 39 14.85 -1.36 -5.14
N ILE A 40 14.06 -0.66 -4.30
CA ILE A 40 13.47 0.64 -4.64
C ILE A 40 14.57 1.67 -4.98
N ALA A 41 15.60 1.77 -4.14
CA ALA A 41 16.71 2.70 -4.35
C ALA A 41 17.51 2.37 -5.63
N GLY A 42 17.82 1.10 -5.86
CA GLY A 42 18.53 0.63 -7.05
C GLY A 42 17.74 0.91 -8.34
N MET A 43 16.44 0.62 -8.33
CA MET A 43 15.55 0.88 -9.46
C MET A 43 15.40 2.38 -9.72
N ALA A 44 15.27 3.20 -8.68
CA ALA A 44 15.18 4.66 -8.79
C ALA A 44 16.49 5.24 -9.37
N TRP A 45 17.63 4.74 -8.92
CA TRP A 45 18.95 5.12 -9.44
C TRP A 45 19.10 4.77 -10.92
N TRP A 46 18.76 3.54 -11.32
CA TRP A 46 18.78 3.10 -12.72
C TRP A 46 17.82 3.91 -13.58
N TYR A 47 16.57 4.08 -13.14
CA TYR A 47 15.54 4.86 -13.82
C TYR A 47 16.01 6.30 -14.08
N ARG A 48 16.63 6.95 -13.11
CA ARG A 48 17.14 8.32 -13.24
C ARG A 48 18.17 8.47 -14.36
N ARG A 49 18.97 7.42 -14.59
CA ARG A 49 20.02 7.40 -15.63
C ARG A 49 19.54 6.89 -16.99
N SER A 50 18.33 6.37 -17.05
CA SER A 50 17.79 5.74 -18.25
C SER A 50 17.23 6.75 -19.25
N SER A 51 17.23 6.37 -20.54
CA SER A 51 16.54 7.11 -21.61
C SER A 51 15.02 7.15 -21.38
N ALA A 52 14.33 8.10 -22.00
CA ALA A 52 12.87 8.22 -21.92
C ALA A 52 12.15 6.93 -22.34
N ARG A 53 12.65 6.24 -23.41
CA ARG A 53 12.09 4.95 -23.85
C ARG A 53 12.28 3.86 -22.80
N THR A 54 13.44 3.79 -22.16
CA THR A 54 13.71 2.82 -21.08
C THR A 54 12.87 3.11 -19.86
N ARG A 55 12.73 4.38 -19.45
CA ARG A 55 11.84 4.80 -18.35
C ARG A 55 10.39 4.35 -18.57
N ARG A 56 9.87 4.54 -19.79
CA ARG A 56 8.53 4.07 -20.14
C ARG A 56 8.40 2.56 -20.02
N ARG A 57 9.40 1.78 -20.49
CA ARG A 57 9.42 0.31 -20.36
C ARG A 57 9.48 -0.13 -18.91
N ILE A 58 10.26 0.55 -18.05
CA ILE A 58 10.33 0.25 -16.62
C ILE A 58 8.96 0.45 -15.96
N LEU A 59 8.28 1.59 -16.21
CA LEU A 59 6.94 1.84 -15.65
C LEU A 59 5.94 0.78 -16.11
N ILE A 60 5.94 0.40 -17.38
CA ILE A 60 5.10 -0.68 -17.90
C ILE A 60 5.42 -1.99 -17.20
N GLY A 61 6.70 -2.34 -17.04
CA GLY A 61 7.13 -3.56 -16.36
C GLY A 61 6.69 -3.61 -14.89
N VAL A 62 6.85 -2.51 -14.14
CA VAL A 62 6.37 -2.41 -12.74
C VAL A 62 4.85 -2.56 -12.67
N THR A 63 4.12 -1.92 -13.60
CA THR A 63 2.65 -2.05 -13.65
C THR A 63 2.21 -3.47 -13.96
N LEU A 64 2.86 -4.14 -14.90
CA LEU A 64 2.57 -5.54 -15.23
C LEU A 64 2.84 -6.47 -14.03
N LEU A 65 3.94 -6.24 -13.31
CA LEU A 65 4.24 -7.00 -12.09
C LEU A 65 3.16 -6.79 -11.03
N LEU A 66 2.72 -5.54 -10.79
CA LEU A 66 1.64 -5.25 -9.84
C LEU A 66 0.33 -5.98 -10.21
N VAL A 67 -0.07 -5.92 -11.47
CA VAL A 67 -1.31 -6.56 -11.94
C VAL A 67 -1.19 -8.09 -11.88
N LEU A 68 -0.05 -8.64 -12.25
CA LEU A 68 0.18 -10.09 -12.19
C LEU A 68 0.24 -10.62 -10.76
N ASP A 69 0.86 -9.87 -9.84
CA ASP A 69 0.95 -10.22 -8.42
C ASP A 69 -0.44 -10.23 -7.76
N GLU A 70 -1.25 -9.20 -8.01
CA GLU A 70 -2.65 -9.13 -7.54
C GLU A 70 -3.50 -10.26 -8.16
N ALA A 71 -3.37 -10.50 -9.46
CA ALA A 71 -4.08 -11.58 -10.13
C ALA A 71 -3.67 -12.97 -9.62
N ALA A 72 -2.37 -13.15 -9.32
CA ALA A 72 -1.87 -14.41 -8.76
C ALA A 72 -2.43 -14.69 -7.37
N LEU A 73 -2.63 -13.65 -6.52
CA LEU A 73 -3.30 -13.82 -5.23
C LEU A 73 -4.73 -14.32 -5.44
N LEU A 74 -5.53 -13.63 -6.26
CA LEU A 74 -6.92 -13.99 -6.50
C LEU A 74 -7.06 -15.41 -7.06
N LEU A 75 -6.28 -15.72 -8.09
CA LEU A 75 -6.29 -17.04 -8.73
C LEU A 75 -5.78 -18.13 -7.79
N GLY A 76 -4.73 -17.86 -7.02
CA GLY A 76 -4.18 -18.81 -6.07
C GLY A 76 -5.17 -19.18 -4.97
N MET A 77 -5.87 -18.19 -4.41
CA MET A 77 -6.90 -18.43 -3.38
C MET A 77 -8.10 -19.19 -3.97
N GLU A 78 -8.53 -18.85 -5.17
CA GLU A 78 -9.62 -19.58 -5.87
C GLU A 78 -9.25 -21.03 -6.17
N LEU A 79 -8.09 -21.26 -6.82
CA LEU A 79 -7.65 -22.59 -7.22
C LEU A 79 -7.38 -23.52 -6.02
N THR A 80 -7.06 -22.97 -4.86
CA THR A 80 -6.84 -23.74 -3.62
C THR A 80 -8.10 -23.89 -2.77
N GLY A 81 -9.24 -23.33 -3.21
CA GLY A 81 -10.52 -23.36 -2.48
C GLY A 81 -10.51 -22.54 -1.18
N GLN A 82 -9.63 -21.55 -1.09
CA GLN A 82 -9.45 -20.69 0.10
C GLN A 82 -9.97 -19.27 -0.13
N TRP A 83 -10.58 -19.03 -1.28
CA TRP A 83 -11.12 -17.71 -1.61
C TRP A 83 -12.24 -17.31 -0.65
N ASN A 84 -12.23 -16.06 -0.22
CA ASN A 84 -13.33 -15.40 0.47
C ASN A 84 -13.42 -13.92 0.05
N TRP A 85 -14.46 -13.22 0.47
CA TRP A 85 -14.71 -11.83 0.09
C TRP A 85 -13.60 -10.85 0.49
N SER A 86 -12.79 -11.17 1.51
CA SER A 86 -11.67 -10.32 1.96
C SER A 86 -10.51 -10.27 0.96
N TYR A 87 -10.46 -11.19 -0.01
CA TYR A 87 -9.47 -11.14 -1.09
C TYR A 87 -9.87 -10.24 -2.26
N LEU A 88 -11.08 -9.67 -2.28
CA LEU A 88 -11.41 -8.66 -3.30
C LEU A 88 -10.41 -7.50 -3.25
N PRO A 89 -9.99 -6.96 -4.43
CA PRO A 89 -8.98 -5.92 -4.52
C PRO A 89 -9.55 -4.53 -4.15
N LEU A 90 -10.11 -4.41 -2.95
CA LEU A 90 -10.80 -3.22 -2.44
C LEU A 90 -10.07 -2.53 -1.28
N HIS A 91 -8.92 -3.05 -0.83
CA HIS A 91 -8.01 -2.26 0.00
C HIS A 91 -7.40 -1.12 -0.81
N LEU A 92 -7.00 -0.03 -0.14
CA LEU A 92 -6.38 1.12 -0.80
C LEU A 92 -5.17 0.70 -1.64
N CYS A 93 -4.36 -0.25 -1.15
CA CYS A 93 -3.21 -0.77 -1.87
C CYS A 93 -3.60 -1.46 -3.17
N SER A 94 -4.61 -2.35 -3.14
CA SER A 94 -5.11 -3.03 -4.34
C SER A 94 -5.76 -2.05 -5.33
N ILE A 95 -6.51 -1.06 -4.85
CA ILE A 95 -7.05 0.02 -5.71
C ILE A 95 -5.89 0.78 -6.38
N ASN A 96 -4.80 1.01 -5.68
CA ASN A 96 -3.62 1.69 -6.23
C ASN A 96 -2.91 0.88 -7.33
N VAL A 97 -3.06 -0.44 -7.38
CA VAL A 97 -2.62 -1.25 -8.55
C VAL A 97 -3.35 -0.78 -9.80
N PHE A 98 -4.67 -0.59 -9.73
CA PHE A 98 -5.48 -0.11 -10.86
C PHE A 98 -5.19 1.36 -11.18
N VAL A 99 -4.90 2.20 -10.19
CA VAL A 99 -4.48 3.59 -10.43
C VAL A 99 -3.11 3.63 -11.13
N CYS A 100 -2.16 2.76 -10.76
CA CYS A 100 -0.89 2.60 -11.48
C CYS A 100 -1.11 2.17 -12.94
N LEU A 101 -1.99 1.19 -13.17
CA LEU A 101 -2.35 0.73 -14.51
C LEU A 101 -2.96 1.87 -15.33
N TYR A 102 -3.96 2.55 -14.78
CA TYR A 102 -4.62 3.67 -15.43
C TYR A 102 -3.63 4.81 -15.73
N ASN A 103 -2.74 5.15 -14.79
CA ASN A 103 -1.70 6.15 -15.02
C ASN A 103 -0.71 5.73 -16.11
N THR A 104 -0.32 4.46 -16.17
CA THR A 104 0.57 3.93 -17.21
C THR A 104 -0.04 4.08 -18.60
N LEU A 105 -1.35 3.94 -18.73
CA LEU A 105 -2.08 4.06 -19.98
C LEU A 105 -2.35 5.53 -20.37
N THR A 106 -2.63 6.41 -19.40
CA THR A 106 -3.21 7.74 -19.65
C THR A 106 -2.32 8.92 -19.25
N ASP A 107 -1.29 8.67 -18.43
CA ASP A 107 -0.35 9.67 -17.89
C ASP A 107 -1.03 10.87 -17.18
N ARG A 108 -2.12 10.64 -16.44
CA ARG A 108 -2.93 11.67 -15.80
C ARG A 108 -2.29 12.22 -14.52
N ASN A 109 -2.26 13.53 -14.38
CA ASN A 109 -1.66 14.17 -13.22
C ASN A 109 -2.38 13.88 -11.90
N TRP A 110 -3.69 13.65 -11.91
CA TRP A 110 -4.43 13.31 -10.69
C TRP A 110 -4.01 11.93 -10.13
N CYS A 111 -3.74 10.95 -11.03
CA CYS A 111 -3.21 9.64 -10.62
C CYS A 111 -1.84 9.79 -9.96
N LYS A 112 -0.94 10.57 -10.59
CA LYS A 112 0.41 10.80 -10.06
C LYS A 112 0.37 11.45 -8.68
N GLU A 113 -0.58 12.36 -8.46
CA GLU A 113 -0.75 13.05 -7.19
C GLU A 113 -1.28 12.12 -6.11
N GLU A 114 -2.31 11.33 -6.44
CA GLU A 114 -2.88 10.33 -5.54
C GLU A 114 -1.82 9.28 -5.16
N LEU A 115 -1.15 8.70 -6.17
CA LEU A 115 -0.08 7.72 -5.96
C LEU A 115 1.07 8.28 -5.12
N TYR A 116 1.42 9.55 -5.29
CA TYR A 116 2.40 10.20 -4.44
C TYR A 116 1.92 10.35 -3.00
N ALA A 117 0.72 10.89 -2.83
CA ALA A 117 0.23 11.37 -1.53
C ALA A 117 -0.36 10.27 -0.64
N LEU A 118 -0.94 9.22 -1.22
CA LEU A 118 -1.60 8.13 -0.48
C LEU A 118 -0.88 6.79 -0.67
N CYS A 119 -0.48 6.45 -1.90
CA CYS A 119 0.12 5.15 -2.17
C CYS A 119 1.50 5.01 -1.51
N ILE A 120 2.41 6.00 -1.63
CA ILE A 120 3.72 5.93 -0.96
C ILE A 120 3.56 5.76 0.55
N PRO A 121 2.91 6.68 1.30
CA PRO A 121 2.85 6.55 2.75
C PRO A 121 2.05 5.31 3.18
N GLY A 122 0.97 4.95 2.49
CA GLY A 122 0.19 3.75 2.80
C GLY A 122 0.98 2.46 2.63
N ALA A 123 1.65 2.28 1.49
CA ALA A 123 2.46 1.09 1.23
C ALA A 123 3.73 1.04 2.09
N MET A 124 4.37 2.19 2.36
CA MET A 124 5.50 2.26 3.31
C MET A 124 5.06 1.88 4.72
N LEU A 125 3.90 2.37 5.16
CA LEU A 125 3.37 2.04 6.47
C LEU A 125 3.02 0.55 6.58
N ALA A 126 2.49 -0.05 5.52
CA ALA A 126 2.23 -1.48 5.46
C ALA A 126 3.53 -2.30 5.55
N LEU A 127 4.62 -1.90 4.88
CA LEU A 127 5.93 -2.53 5.02
C LEU A 127 6.52 -2.37 6.42
N LEU A 128 6.36 -1.20 7.05
CA LEU A 128 6.89 -0.92 8.39
C LEU A 128 6.08 -1.58 9.50
N CYS A 129 4.76 -1.69 9.33
CA CYS A 129 3.83 -2.23 10.31
C CYS A 129 2.92 -3.28 9.65
N PRO A 130 3.48 -4.40 9.17
CA PRO A 130 2.73 -5.41 8.45
C PRO A 130 1.61 -6.02 9.32
N SER A 131 0.45 -6.22 8.71
CA SER A 131 -0.69 -6.91 9.29
C SER A 131 -0.84 -8.36 8.78
N TRP A 132 0.15 -8.86 8.04
CA TRP A 132 0.13 -10.19 7.40
C TRP A 132 1.15 -11.18 7.98
N LEU A 133 1.58 -10.98 9.23
CA LEU A 133 2.56 -11.85 9.91
C LEU A 133 1.97 -13.19 10.37
N ASP A 134 0.67 -13.34 10.32
CA ASP A 134 -0.11 -14.51 10.69
C ASP A 134 -0.20 -15.53 9.54
N VAL A 135 0.96 -15.89 9.04
CA VAL A 135 1.17 -16.93 8.01
C VAL A 135 2.02 -18.05 8.59
N PRO A 136 1.91 -19.32 8.10
CA PRO A 136 2.65 -20.42 8.70
C PRO A 136 4.16 -20.31 8.54
N PHE A 137 4.62 -19.73 7.40
CA PHE A 137 6.03 -19.55 7.09
C PHE A 137 6.26 -18.26 6.32
N TRP A 138 7.44 -17.62 6.48
CA TRP A 138 7.83 -16.39 5.78
C TRP A 138 7.86 -16.54 4.24
N TRP A 139 8.01 -17.73 3.72
CA TRP A 139 8.04 -18.04 2.27
C TRP A 139 6.66 -18.39 1.69
N THR A 140 5.57 -18.29 2.44
CA THR A 140 4.21 -18.45 1.91
C THR A 140 3.89 -17.40 0.86
N PHE A 141 3.04 -17.78 -0.11
CA PHE A 141 2.67 -16.86 -1.19
C PHE A 141 2.09 -15.55 -0.67
N ILE A 142 1.23 -15.60 0.34
CA ILE A 142 0.61 -14.41 0.93
C ILE A 142 1.68 -13.44 1.51
N ASN A 143 2.70 -13.95 2.20
CA ASN A 143 3.77 -13.10 2.72
C ASN A 143 4.59 -12.50 1.59
N LEU A 144 5.01 -13.33 0.62
CA LEU A 144 5.79 -12.86 -0.53
C LEU A 144 5.01 -11.84 -1.36
N HIS A 145 3.72 -12.11 -1.64
CA HIS A 145 2.80 -11.16 -2.29
C HIS A 145 2.72 -9.84 -1.50
N SER A 146 2.48 -9.91 -0.19
CA SER A 146 2.33 -8.71 0.62
C SER A 146 3.59 -7.84 0.63
N VAL A 147 4.77 -8.44 0.72
CA VAL A 147 6.03 -7.69 0.65
C VAL A 147 6.28 -7.13 -0.76
N SER A 148 6.10 -7.96 -1.81
CA SER A 148 6.36 -7.55 -3.19
C SER A 148 5.43 -6.46 -3.67
N ILE A 149 4.11 -6.59 -3.43
CA ILE A 149 3.13 -5.62 -3.90
C ILE A 149 3.33 -4.25 -3.24
N HIS A 150 3.61 -4.21 -1.93
CA HIS A 150 3.85 -2.94 -1.24
C HIS A 150 5.18 -2.30 -1.67
N ALA A 151 6.24 -3.08 -1.89
CA ALA A 151 7.49 -2.57 -2.44
C ALA A 151 7.31 -1.98 -3.85
N LEU A 152 6.55 -2.64 -4.73
CA LEU A 152 6.23 -2.15 -6.07
C LEU A 152 5.33 -0.91 -6.04
N LEU A 153 4.37 -0.84 -5.10
CA LEU A 153 3.51 0.32 -4.89
C LEU A 153 4.28 1.55 -4.38
N VAL A 154 5.32 1.38 -3.58
CA VAL A 154 6.25 2.47 -3.23
C VAL A 154 7.13 2.83 -4.42
N LEU A 155 7.62 1.83 -5.15
CA LEU A 155 8.52 2.03 -6.29
C LEU A 155 7.86 2.87 -7.39
N TYR A 156 6.66 2.52 -7.83
CA TYR A 156 6.03 3.14 -8.99
C TYR A 156 5.93 4.69 -8.86
N PRO A 157 5.31 5.27 -7.83
CA PRO A 157 5.25 6.73 -7.67
C PRO A 157 6.64 7.34 -7.38
N THR A 158 7.55 6.63 -6.72
CA THR A 158 8.94 7.07 -6.56
C THR A 158 9.61 7.28 -7.90
N LEU A 159 9.41 6.37 -8.87
CA LEU A 159 9.92 6.51 -10.22
C LEU A 159 9.33 7.74 -10.94
N LEU A 160 8.04 8.04 -10.74
CA LEU A 160 7.43 9.24 -11.30
C LEU A 160 8.10 10.51 -10.77
N VAL A 161 8.33 10.61 -9.46
CA VAL A 161 8.99 11.76 -8.82
C VAL A 161 10.44 11.90 -9.28
N VAL A 162 11.20 10.81 -9.27
CA VAL A 162 12.59 10.77 -9.75
C VAL A 162 12.67 11.09 -11.25
N GLY A 163 11.64 10.71 -12.02
CA GLY A 163 11.46 11.00 -13.43
C GLY A 163 11.12 12.46 -13.76
N GLY A 164 10.83 13.27 -12.73
CA GLY A 164 10.60 14.70 -12.91
C GLY A 164 9.20 15.19 -12.53
N TYR A 165 8.29 14.28 -12.14
CA TYR A 165 6.99 14.71 -11.60
C TYR A 165 7.20 15.57 -10.35
N ARG A 166 6.40 16.62 -10.22
CA ARG A 166 6.46 17.57 -9.10
C ARG A 166 5.09 17.60 -8.41
N PRO A 167 4.96 16.96 -7.24
CA PRO A 167 3.76 17.04 -6.42
C PRO A 167 3.46 18.48 -6.01
N SER A 168 2.17 18.80 -5.87
CA SER A 168 1.73 20.16 -5.54
C SER A 168 0.71 20.15 -4.39
N PRO A 169 0.97 20.89 -3.28
CA PRO A 169 0.01 21.00 -2.17
C PRO A 169 -1.37 21.51 -2.60
N ARG A 170 -1.45 22.23 -3.73
CA ARG A 170 -2.72 22.73 -4.27
C ARG A 170 -3.68 21.62 -4.73
N ARG A 171 -3.16 20.40 -4.90
CA ARG A 171 -3.94 19.23 -5.33
C ARG A 171 -4.41 18.36 -4.17
N ILE A 172 -4.08 18.71 -2.92
CA ILE A 172 -4.57 18.01 -1.72
C ILE A 172 -6.10 17.80 -1.74
N PRO A 173 -6.94 18.79 -2.13
CA PRO A 173 -8.38 18.55 -2.21
C PRO A 173 -8.78 17.40 -3.15
N GLN A 174 -8.08 17.21 -4.27
CA GLN A 174 -8.33 16.09 -5.20
C GLN A 174 -7.94 14.74 -4.58
N VAL A 175 -6.82 14.69 -3.84
CA VAL A 175 -6.36 13.51 -3.10
C VAL A 175 -7.38 13.12 -2.02
N LEU A 176 -7.87 14.09 -1.25
CA LEU A 176 -8.90 13.86 -0.23
C LEU A 176 -10.23 13.43 -0.86
N ALA A 177 -10.62 14.03 -1.98
CA ALA A 177 -11.82 13.65 -2.72
C ALA A 177 -11.74 12.18 -3.20
N PHE A 178 -10.57 11.73 -3.69
CA PHE A 178 -10.35 10.33 -4.05
C PHE A 178 -10.43 9.42 -2.81
N LEU A 179 -9.72 9.77 -1.74
CA LEU A 179 -9.68 8.96 -0.52
C LEU A 179 -11.08 8.79 0.10
N PHE A 180 -11.80 9.88 0.35
CA PHE A 180 -13.13 9.81 0.96
C PHE A 180 -14.19 9.29 -0.03
N GLY A 181 -14.05 9.61 -1.32
CA GLY A 181 -14.92 9.11 -2.38
C GLY A 181 -14.82 7.60 -2.57
N SER A 182 -13.66 6.99 -2.32
CA SER A 182 -13.49 5.52 -2.32
C SER A 182 -13.83 4.90 -0.96
N ALA A 183 -13.42 5.51 0.15
CA ALA A 183 -13.65 4.99 1.50
C ALA A 183 -15.13 4.90 1.87
N LEU A 184 -15.94 5.89 1.47
CA LEU A 184 -17.36 5.94 1.83
C LEU A 184 -18.17 4.76 1.26
N PRO A 185 -18.13 4.45 -0.05
CA PRO A 185 -18.83 3.27 -0.57
C PRO A 185 -18.28 1.97 0.01
N ILE A 186 -16.96 1.87 0.25
CA ILE A 186 -16.33 0.69 0.83
C ILE A 186 -16.81 0.46 2.26
N TYR A 187 -16.98 1.50 3.06
CA TYR A 187 -17.56 1.38 4.41
C TYR A 187 -18.93 0.68 4.41
N PHE A 188 -19.79 1.03 3.46
CA PHE A 188 -21.09 0.38 3.32
C PHE A 188 -20.99 -1.02 2.72
N LEU A 189 -20.08 -1.26 1.80
CA LEU A 189 -19.87 -2.55 1.15
C LEU A 189 -19.30 -3.60 2.14
N ASN A 190 -18.44 -3.20 3.06
CA ASN A 190 -17.90 -4.09 4.09
C ASN A 190 -18.99 -4.78 4.92
N LYS A 191 -20.11 -4.11 5.18
CA LYS A 191 -21.18 -4.65 6.04
C LYS A 191 -21.83 -5.92 5.50
N PRO A 192 -22.39 -5.92 4.26
CA PRO A 192 -22.99 -7.13 3.70
C PRO A 192 -21.98 -8.22 3.36
N LEU A 193 -20.71 -7.87 3.08
CA LEU A 193 -19.67 -8.84 2.74
C LEU A 193 -18.96 -9.41 3.99
N GLY A 194 -19.16 -8.84 5.17
CA GLY A 194 -18.43 -9.23 6.37
C GLY A 194 -16.93 -8.95 6.31
N THR A 195 -16.52 -7.95 5.49
CA THR A 195 -15.12 -7.59 5.24
C THR A 195 -14.70 -6.35 6.00
N ASN A 196 -13.40 -6.01 5.96
CA ASN A 196 -12.84 -4.85 6.64
C ASN A 196 -11.87 -4.06 5.76
N PHE A 197 -12.23 -3.84 4.50
CA PHE A 197 -11.42 -3.02 3.60
C PHE A 197 -11.20 -1.61 4.17
N TYR A 198 -10.01 -1.06 4.00
CA TYR A 198 -9.56 0.21 4.58
C TYR A 198 -9.58 0.22 6.13
N PHE A 199 -9.82 -0.92 6.79
CA PHE A 199 -9.97 -1.02 8.25
C PHE A 199 -11.06 -0.10 8.82
N LEU A 200 -12.16 0.08 8.07
CA LEU A 200 -13.22 1.04 8.40
C LEU A 200 -14.28 0.51 9.36
N ASN A 201 -14.45 -0.81 9.45
CA ASN A 201 -15.57 -1.43 10.16
C ASN A 201 -15.13 -2.23 11.40
N ASN A 202 -13.83 -2.54 11.50
CA ASN A 202 -13.26 -3.30 12.61
C ASN A 202 -11.84 -2.78 12.92
N PRO A 203 -11.52 -2.42 14.18
CA PRO A 203 -10.20 -1.92 14.56
C PRO A 203 -9.14 -3.00 14.75
N TYR A 204 -9.53 -4.28 14.75
CA TYR A 204 -8.62 -5.38 15.04
C TYR A 204 -7.79 -5.80 13.82
N GLY A 205 -6.68 -6.49 14.07
CA GLY A 205 -5.81 -7.03 13.02
C GLY A 205 -4.75 -6.06 12.46
N ASN A 206 -4.70 -4.81 12.97
CA ASN A 206 -3.69 -3.84 12.56
C ASN A 206 -3.22 -3.01 13.76
N ILE A 207 -1.89 -2.85 13.93
CA ILE A 207 -1.31 -2.12 15.07
C ILE A 207 -1.74 -0.65 15.11
N ILE A 208 -1.99 -0.03 13.96
CA ILE A 208 -2.37 1.39 13.86
C ILE A 208 -3.79 1.57 14.38
N THR A 209 -4.74 0.75 13.90
CA THR A 209 -6.12 0.80 14.35
C THR A 209 -6.26 0.38 15.81
N SER A 210 -5.46 -0.59 16.27
CA SER A 210 -5.39 -0.96 17.69
C SER A 210 -4.89 0.19 18.56
N THR A 211 -3.91 0.97 18.08
CA THR A 211 -3.46 2.19 18.76
C THR A 211 -4.57 3.24 18.82
N PHE A 212 -5.31 3.45 17.71
CA PHE A 212 -6.44 4.36 17.71
C PHE A 212 -7.54 3.90 18.68
N THR A 213 -7.78 2.60 18.77
CA THR A 213 -8.73 2.03 19.72
C THR A 213 -8.30 2.24 21.16
N ALA A 214 -7.03 2.06 21.47
CA ALA A 214 -6.49 2.33 22.81
C ALA A 214 -6.62 3.80 23.22
N LEU A 215 -6.52 4.73 22.27
CA LEU A 215 -6.61 6.17 22.52
C LEU A 215 -8.05 6.70 22.53
N LEU A 216 -8.91 6.21 21.64
CA LEU A 216 -10.24 6.78 21.36
C LEU A 216 -11.40 5.86 21.69
N GLY A 217 -11.12 4.59 22.02
CA GLY A 217 -12.11 3.54 22.20
C GLY A 217 -12.59 2.95 20.86
N GLU A 218 -13.18 1.75 20.92
CA GLU A 218 -13.65 1.02 19.72
C GLU A 218 -14.64 1.78 18.87
N LYS A 219 -15.50 2.56 19.49
CA LYS A 219 -16.53 3.32 18.79
C LYS A 219 -15.96 4.47 17.92
N TYR A 220 -14.86 5.05 18.33
CA TYR A 220 -14.31 6.28 17.75
C TYR A 220 -12.94 6.10 17.10
N TYR A 221 -12.39 4.87 17.04
CA TYR A 221 -11.06 4.62 16.45
C TYR A 221 -10.90 5.18 15.05
N ILE A 222 -11.98 5.18 14.24
CA ILE A 222 -11.97 5.70 12.87
C ILE A 222 -11.56 7.18 12.80
N LEU A 223 -11.82 7.97 13.85
CA LEU A 223 -11.41 9.37 13.92
C LEU A 223 -9.88 9.52 14.00
N GLY A 224 -9.16 8.47 14.45
CA GLY A 224 -7.70 8.43 14.47
C GLY A 224 -7.08 8.50 13.08
N PHE A 225 -7.81 8.12 12.02
CA PHE A 225 -7.32 8.29 10.67
C PHE A 225 -7.18 9.76 10.25
N LEU A 226 -7.98 10.67 10.79
CA LEU A 226 -7.93 12.09 10.41
C LEU A 226 -6.57 12.73 10.73
N PRO A 227 -6.05 12.69 11.98
CA PRO A 227 -4.72 13.21 12.27
C PRO A 227 -3.61 12.40 11.57
N ALA A 228 -3.78 11.09 11.37
CA ALA A 228 -2.80 10.27 10.65
C ALA A 228 -2.71 10.70 9.16
N ILE A 229 -3.83 10.92 8.48
CA ILE A 229 -3.87 11.43 7.11
C ILE A 229 -3.26 12.84 7.04
N ALA A 230 -3.62 13.72 7.98
CA ALA A 230 -3.05 15.08 8.04
C ALA A 230 -1.53 15.05 8.21
N LEU A 231 -1.01 14.19 9.08
CA LEU A 231 0.42 13.99 9.30
C LEU A 231 1.10 13.44 8.03
N ALA A 232 0.52 12.41 7.41
CA ALA A 232 1.06 11.84 6.17
C ALA A 232 1.15 12.89 5.06
N LEU A 233 0.07 13.65 4.84
CA LEU A 233 0.05 14.73 3.85
C LEU A 233 1.06 15.83 4.20
N ALA A 234 1.17 16.22 5.47
CA ALA A 234 2.17 17.19 5.90
C ALA A 234 3.60 16.72 5.59
N VAL A 235 3.95 15.48 5.95
CA VAL A 235 5.27 14.88 5.66
C VAL A 235 5.53 14.84 4.16
N MET A 236 4.56 14.43 3.37
CA MET A 236 4.72 14.29 1.91
C MET A 236 4.85 15.65 1.21
N TYR A 237 4.10 16.66 1.61
CA TYR A 237 4.07 17.94 0.91
C TYR A 237 4.97 19.02 1.47
N LEU A 238 5.41 18.94 2.72
CA LEU A 238 6.27 19.95 3.35
C LEU A 238 7.55 20.25 2.54
N PRO A 239 8.29 19.24 2.00
CA PRO A 239 9.48 19.52 1.20
C PRO A 239 9.19 20.36 -0.06
N TRP A 240 8.05 20.13 -0.69
CA TRP A 240 7.63 20.86 -1.88
C TRP A 240 7.15 22.27 -1.56
N ALA A 241 6.37 22.43 -0.50
CA ALA A 241 5.91 23.75 -0.02
C ALA A 241 7.09 24.65 0.36
N LEU A 242 8.08 24.11 1.08
CA LEU A 242 9.30 24.85 1.44
C LEU A 242 10.12 25.23 0.21
N LYS A 243 10.19 24.36 -0.79
CA LYS A 243 10.89 24.67 -2.04
C LYS A 243 10.20 25.78 -2.83
N GLU A 244 8.87 25.75 -2.95
CA GLU A 244 8.10 26.81 -3.60
C GLU A 244 8.24 28.15 -2.85
N TRP A 245 8.21 28.14 -1.53
CA TRP A 245 8.38 29.33 -0.71
C TRP A 245 9.76 29.99 -0.93
N ARG A 246 10.82 29.18 -0.88
CA ARG A 246 12.21 29.67 -1.13
C ARG A 246 12.40 30.23 -2.53
N SER A 247 11.71 29.69 -3.54
CA SER A 247 11.81 30.22 -4.92
C SER A 247 11.15 31.58 -5.08
N ARG A 248 10.05 31.84 -4.37
CA ARG A 248 9.33 33.14 -4.39
C ARG A 248 10.09 34.27 -3.67
N GLY A 249 10.89 33.96 -2.65
CA GLY A 249 11.66 34.94 -1.91
C GLY A 249 12.96 35.37 -2.62
N ARG A 250 13.24 34.85 -3.83
CA ARG A 250 14.42 35.18 -4.63
C ARG A 250 14.09 36.01 -5.90
N THR A 251 12.80 36.30 -6.10
CA THR A 251 12.30 37.25 -7.12
C THR A 251 11.91 38.55 -6.49
#